data_c9b48645127bac2f4023a642b8b8ae7f
#
_entry.id   c9b48645127bac2f4023a642b8b8ae7f
#
_cell.length_a   1.000
_cell.length_b   1.000
_cell.length_c   1.000
_cell.angle_alpha   90.00
_cell.angle_beta   90.00
_cell.angle_gamma   90.00
#
_symmetry.space_group_name_H-M   'P 1'
#
loop_
_entity.id
_entity.type
_entity.pdbx_description
1 polymer ?
#
loop_
_entity_poly.entity_id
_entity_poly.type
_entity_poly.pdbx_seq_one_letter_code
_entity_poly.pdbx_strand_id
1 'polypeptide(L)'
;METALSRPFAVRRSTAYRVTTLLAAACLGIGRGASAAPLPVKPAELFAKLHARIADVDARLDGVLAVYVEDLASGATLELRADEPFPTASSIKPAVLYELYRQAEEGRLDLLEVMRPPLPRVSGGGVLQELSGQVSLTWRDLAVMMMKWSDNEATNLLIRRVGREQVNRRLDALSLAHTRLRREMMDLEAARRGEENGATPRELARLAGIVARGESLSPAHAKDLLAVATVVDEASPFRRGLPKDVRAISKPGSLEAVRCEMAWVDVPGRPYTAAIMTAYLKREADGEAAIAELSAAIYSTFDRLARSSDLGRVISEKDTGK
;
A
#
# COMPACT_ATOMS: atom_id res chain seq x y z
N MET A 1 -31.40 27.78 -41.34
CA MET A 1 -32.18 28.42 -40.27
C MET A 1 -32.41 27.27 -39.25
N GLU A 2 -31.83 27.17 -38.12
CA GLU A 2 -31.34 28.16 -37.15
C GLU A 2 -30.15 27.53 -36.39
N THR A 3 -29.18 28.35 -36.10
CA THR A 3 -27.96 28.09 -35.39
C THR A 3 -28.23 27.92 -33.89
N ALA A 4 -27.70 26.86 -33.27
CA ALA A 4 -27.58 26.76 -31.80
C ALA A 4 -26.11 26.86 -31.40
N LEU A 5 -25.81 27.99 -30.76
CA LEU A 5 -24.52 28.41 -30.23
C LEU A 5 -24.03 27.52 -29.09
N SER A 6 -22.80 27.05 -29.21
CA SER A 6 -22.01 26.45 -28.16
C SER A 6 -21.70 27.44 -27.04
N ARG A 7 -21.99 27.08 -25.79
CA ARG A 7 -21.53 27.79 -24.61
C ARG A 7 -20.24 27.15 -24.10
N PRO A 8 -19.18 27.92 -23.76
CA PRO A 8 -17.96 27.38 -23.19
C PRO A 8 -18.14 27.04 -21.72
N PHE A 9 -17.67 25.86 -21.33
CA PHE A 9 -17.53 25.45 -19.94
C PHE A 9 -16.46 26.30 -19.24
N ALA A 10 -16.87 27.09 -18.26
CA ALA A 10 -15.99 27.83 -17.38
C ALA A 10 -15.41 26.87 -16.32
N VAL A 11 -14.14 26.52 -16.45
CA VAL A 11 -13.38 25.83 -15.42
C VAL A 11 -13.13 26.80 -14.26
N ARG A 12 -13.86 26.64 -13.18
CA ARG A 12 -13.56 27.33 -11.91
C ARG A 12 -12.31 26.68 -11.28
N ARG A 13 -11.18 27.36 -11.36
CA ARG A 13 -10.03 27.10 -10.51
C ARG A 13 -10.36 27.59 -9.10
N SER A 14 -10.50 26.68 -8.16
CA SER A 14 -10.53 27.02 -6.73
C SER A 14 -9.47 26.18 -6.02
N THR A 15 -8.27 26.72 -5.97
CA THR A 15 -7.20 26.23 -5.12
C THR A 15 -7.32 26.93 -3.79
N ALA A 16 -8.00 26.33 -2.82
CA ALA A 16 -8.06 26.84 -1.45
C ALA A 16 -7.29 25.88 -0.56
N TYR A 17 -6.03 26.21 -0.28
CA TYR A 17 -5.26 25.59 0.80
C TYR A 17 -5.80 26.10 2.14
N ARG A 18 -6.44 25.23 2.91
CA ARG A 18 -6.83 25.55 4.29
C ARG A 18 -5.79 24.93 5.25
N VAL A 19 -4.97 25.81 5.82
CA VAL A 19 -4.30 25.54 7.09
C VAL A 19 -5.36 25.67 8.18
N THR A 20 -5.81 24.58 8.75
CA THR A 20 -6.82 24.59 9.81
C THR A 20 -6.12 24.66 11.16
N THR A 21 -6.07 25.86 11.73
CA THR A 21 -5.78 26.07 13.15
C THR A 21 -7.05 25.74 13.93
N LEU A 22 -7.08 24.67 14.68
CA LEU A 22 -8.22 24.28 15.51
C LEU A 22 -8.14 24.97 16.86
N LEU A 23 -9.06 25.92 17.10
CA LEU A 23 -9.48 26.38 18.43
C LEU A 23 -10.50 25.37 19.01
N ALA A 24 -10.27 25.02 20.25
CA ALA A 24 -11.08 24.05 20.98
C ALA A 24 -12.50 24.54 21.29
N ALA A 25 -13.49 23.69 21.03
CA ALA A 25 -14.79 23.72 21.70
C ALA A 25 -15.23 22.31 22.04
N ALA A 26 -15.48 22.05 23.29
CA ALA A 26 -15.94 20.77 23.82
C ALA A 26 -17.43 20.53 23.52
N CYS A 27 -17.79 19.30 23.06
CA CYS A 27 -19.05 18.63 23.41
C CYS A 27 -19.05 17.15 22.96
N LEU A 28 -19.17 16.26 23.96
CA LEU A 28 -19.84 14.95 24.02
C LEU A 28 -19.74 13.92 22.88
N GLY A 29 -18.88 12.92 23.07
CA GLY A 29 -19.26 11.50 23.01
C GLY A 29 -19.64 10.87 21.68
N ILE A 30 -18.62 10.58 20.82
CA ILE A 30 -18.63 9.46 19.85
C ILE A 30 -17.17 9.08 19.64
N GLY A 31 -16.86 7.77 19.54
CA GLY A 31 -15.56 7.11 19.53
C GLY A 31 -14.36 7.96 19.12
N ARG A 32 -13.50 8.27 20.06
CA ARG A 32 -12.23 8.99 19.84
C ARG A 32 -11.26 8.10 19.07
N GLY A 33 -11.13 8.31 17.77
CA GLY A 33 -9.84 8.09 17.13
C GLY A 33 -8.82 8.95 17.90
N ALA A 34 -7.78 8.35 18.43
CA ALA A 34 -6.73 9.07 19.12
C ALA A 34 -6.14 10.11 18.15
N SER A 35 -6.40 11.39 18.39
CA SER A 35 -5.76 12.48 17.65
C SER A 35 -4.28 12.41 17.97
N ALA A 36 -3.42 12.25 16.95
CA ALA A 36 -1.98 12.27 17.12
C ALA A 36 -1.56 13.56 17.82
N ALA A 37 -0.70 13.45 18.81
CA ALA A 37 -0.12 14.63 19.46
C ALA A 37 0.70 15.44 18.44
N PRO A 38 0.68 16.78 18.48
CA PRO A 38 1.48 17.58 17.56
C PRO A 38 2.97 17.26 17.74
N LEU A 39 3.67 17.09 16.62
CA LEU A 39 5.11 16.84 16.63
C LEU A 39 5.88 18.02 17.24
N PRO A 40 6.99 17.78 17.94
CA PRO A 40 7.95 18.86 18.28
C PRO A 40 8.38 19.64 17.04
N VAL A 41 8.78 20.89 17.20
CA VAL A 41 9.07 21.84 16.10
C VAL A 41 10.06 21.28 15.08
N LYS A 42 11.19 20.69 15.53
CA LYS A 42 12.22 20.16 14.60
C LYS A 42 11.78 18.94 13.80
N PRO A 43 11.14 17.92 14.38
CA PRO A 43 10.47 16.86 13.62
C PRO A 43 9.43 17.39 12.65
N ALA A 44 8.61 18.35 13.05
CA ALA A 44 7.61 18.98 12.16
C ALA A 44 8.26 19.63 10.93
N GLU A 45 9.43 20.29 11.08
CA GLU A 45 10.19 20.85 9.98
C GLU A 45 10.71 19.78 8.99
N LEU A 46 11.10 18.59 9.47
CA LEU A 46 11.48 17.49 8.59
C LEU A 46 10.29 16.96 7.81
N PHE A 47 9.13 16.85 8.46
CA PHE A 47 7.87 16.49 7.78
C PHE A 47 7.47 17.54 6.75
N ALA A 48 7.61 18.85 7.05
CA ALA A 48 7.34 19.91 6.10
C ALA A 48 8.25 19.85 4.86
N LYS A 49 9.54 19.54 5.03
CA LYS A 49 10.47 19.31 3.92
C LYS A 49 10.10 18.08 3.08
N LEU A 50 9.68 17.00 3.72
CA LEU A 50 9.21 15.82 3.01
C LEU A 50 7.92 16.12 2.24
N HIS A 51 6.99 16.88 2.83
CA HIS A 51 5.78 17.34 2.15
C HIS A 51 6.11 18.19 0.91
N ALA A 52 7.07 19.12 1.03
CA ALA A 52 7.54 19.92 -0.11
C ALA A 52 8.15 19.05 -1.21
N ARG A 53 8.87 17.97 -0.85
CA ARG A 53 9.41 17.01 -1.82
C ARG A 53 8.32 16.23 -2.54
N ILE A 54 7.26 15.82 -1.83
CA ILE A 54 6.09 15.16 -2.44
C ILE A 54 5.41 16.12 -3.44
N ALA A 55 5.23 17.38 -3.07
CA ALA A 55 4.64 18.39 -3.95
C ALA A 55 5.49 18.67 -5.20
N ASP A 56 6.82 18.67 -5.06
CA ASP A 56 7.74 18.84 -6.19
C ASP A 56 7.69 17.65 -7.16
N VAL A 57 7.60 16.42 -6.65
CA VAL A 57 7.43 15.23 -7.49
C VAL A 57 6.09 15.26 -8.23
N ASP A 58 5.00 15.63 -7.54
CA ASP A 58 3.66 15.78 -8.16
C ASP A 58 3.69 16.82 -9.29
N ALA A 59 4.33 17.97 -9.07
CA ALA A 59 4.40 19.04 -10.07
C ALA A 59 5.20 18.67 -11.34
N ARG A 60 6.13 17.71 -11.23
CA ARG A 60 6.96 17.26 -12.36
C ARG A 60 6.41 16.04 -13.09
N LEU A 61 5.51 15.29 -12.45
CA LEU A 61 4.95 14.05 -13.00
C LEU A 61 3.91 14.38 -14.09
N ASP A 62 4.11 13.85 -15.29
CA ASP A 62 3.08 13.87 -16.34
C ASP A 62 2.07 12.74 -16.06
N GLY A 63 1.15 13.01 -15.13
CA GLY A 63 0.18 12.09 -14.56
C GLY A 63 -0.42 12.65 -13.28
N VAL A 64 -1.07 11.81 -12.50
CA VAL A 64 -1.65 12.14 -11.20
C VAL A 64 -0.97 11.31 -10.13
N LEU A 65 -0.38 11.96 -9.12
CA LEU A 65 0.25 11.33 -7.96
C LEU A 65 -0.66 11.43 -6.73
N ALA A 66 -0.74 10.36 -5.97
CA ALA A 66 -1.34 10.34 -4.63
C ALA A 66 -0.41 9.64 -3.64
N VAL A 67 -0.32 10.18 -2.43
CA VAL A 67 0.59 9.69 -1.39
C VAL A 67 -0.10 9.72 -0.04
N TYR A 68 0.10 8.67 0.73
CA TYR A 68 -0.16 8.65 2.17
C TYR A 68 1.01 8.02 2.89
N VAL A 69 1.48 8.66 3.96
CA VAL A 69 2.50 8.14 4.86
C VAL A 69 2.03 8.31 6.29
N GLU A 70 2.20 7.30 7.12
CA GLU A 70 1.87 7.35 8.55
C GLU A 70 3.07 6.89 9.38
N ASP A 71 3.49 7.74 10.30
CA ASP A 71 4.45 7.43 11.36
C ASP A 71 3.74 6.61 12.44
N LEU A 72 4.02 5.34 12.54
CA LEU A 72 3.36 4.45 13.50
C LEU A 72 3.80 4.69 14.96
N ALA A 73 4.86 5.45 15.19
CA ALA A 73 5.30 5.81 16.53
C ALA A 73 4.58 7.05 17.08
N SER A 74 4.29 8.05 16.23
CA SER A 74 3.66 9.30 16.66
C SER A 74 2.22 9.47 16.14
N GLY A 75 1.81 8.71 15.14
CA GLY A 75 0.54 8.86 14.42
C GLY A 75 0.51 10.08 13.48
N ALA A 76 1.65 10.73 13.24
CA ALA A 76 1.73 11.84 12.30
C ALA A 76 1.59 11.33 10.86
N THR A 77 0.89 12.09 10.01
CA THR A 77 0.63 11.73 8.62
C THR A 77 1.13 12.78 7.64
N LEU A 78 1.46 12.32 6.42
CA LEU A 78 1.68 13.14 5.24
C LEU A 78 0.74 12.67 4.15
N GLU A 79 0.05 13.61 3.50
CA GLU A 79 -1.08 13.32 2.66
C GLU A 79 -1.07 14.17 1.38
N LEU A 80 -1.23 13.48 0.26
CA LEU A 80 -1.54 14.08 -1.03
C LEU A 80 -2.61 13.22 -1.69
N ARG A 81 -3.82 13.75 -1.92
CA ARG A 81 -4.97 13.01 -2.48
C ARG A 81 -5.22 11.67 -1.77
N ALA A 82 -5.02 11.65 -0.44
CA ALA A 82 -4.98 10.43 0.36
C ALA A 82 -6.28 9.63 0.36
N ASP A 83 -7.41 10.28 0.11
CA ASP A 83 -8.76 9.69 0.12
C ASP A 83 -9.39 9.57 -1.28
N GLU A 84 -8.63 9.89 -2.33
CA GLU A 84 -9.08 9.67 -3.70
C GLU A 84 -8.85 8.22 -4.13
N PRO A 85 -9.81 7.57 -4.82
CA PRO A 85 -9.66 6.19 -5.25
C PRO A 85 -8.76 6.07 -6.48
N PHE A 86 -7.86 5.11 -6.45
CA PHE A 86 -6.96 4.73 -7.55
C PHE A 86 -7.06 3.23 -7.85
N PRO A 87 -6.77 2.79 -9.09
CA PRO A 87 -6.58 1.39 -9.39
C PRO A 87 -5.40 0.83 -8.60
N THR A 88 -5.57 -0.34 -8.00
CA THR A 88 -4.53 -0.96 -7.18
C THR A 88 -3.62 -1.91 -7.95
N ALA A 89 -4.06 -2.40 -9.10
CA ALA A 89 -3.39 -3.51 -9.74
C ALA A 89 -3.08 -4.64 -8.73
N SER A 90 -1.81 -5.09 -8.68
CA SER A 90 -1.35 -6.12 -7.75
C SER A 90 -1.17 -5.65 -6.31
N SER A 91 -1.24 -4.36 -6.01
CA SER A 91 -1.16 -3.87 -4.61
C SER A 91 -2.37 -4.27 -3.75
N ILE A 92 -3.44 -4.83 -4.35
CA ILE A 92 -4.59 -5.42 -3.63
C ILE A 92 -4.26 -6.79 -3.01
N LYS A 93 -3.21 -7.49 -3.48
CA LYS A 93 -2.88 -8.86 -3.08
C LYS A 93 -2.67 -9.07 -1.57
N PRO A 94 -2.12 -8.12 -0.80
CA PRO A 94 -2.07 -8.21 0.65
C PRO A 94 -3.43 -8.33 1.34
N ALA A 95 -4.53 -7.84 0.74
CA ALA A 95 -5.88 -8.06 1.27
C ALA A 95 -6.29 -9.55 1.14
N VAL A 96 -5.95 -10.18 0.02
CA VAL A 96 -6.17 -11.62 -0.19
C VAL A 96 -5.32 -12.44 0.76
N LEU A 97 -4.04 -12.06 0.95
CA LEU A 97 -3.13 -12.68 1.90
C LEU A 97 -3.67 -12.61 3.33
N TYR A 98 -4.12 -11.45 3.76
CA TYR A 98 -4.66 -11.27 5.11
C TYR A 98 -5.91 -12.13 5.33
N GLU A 99 -6.85 -12.16 4.37
CA GLU A 99 -8.05 -13.01 4.48
C GLU A 99 -7.70 -14.50 4.50
N LEU A 100 -6.67 -14.94 3.76
CA LEU A 100 -6.20 -16.33 3.81
C LEU A 100 -5.80 -16.72 5.24
N TYR A 101 -4.99 -15.89 5.90
CA TYR A 101 -4.55 -16.14 7.27
C TYR A 101 -5.69 -16.00 8.29
N ARG A 102 -6.63 -15.09 8.05
CA ARG A 102 -7.84 -15.00 8.89
C ARG A 102 -8.70 -16.25 8.83
N GLN A 103 -8.86 -16.82 7.65
CA GLN A 103 -9.59 -18.10 7.50
C GLN A 103 -8.85 -19.27 8.11
N ALA A 104 -7.52 -19.28 8.07
CA ALA A 104 -6.71 -20.28 8.75
C ALA A 104 -6.85 -20.15 10.28
N GLU A 105 -6.80 -18.94 10.83
CA GLU A 105 -7.02 -18.66 12.25
C GLU A 105 -8.41 -19.10 12.73
N GLU A 106 -9.41 -18.95 11.89
CA GLU A 106 -10.79 -19.34 12.15
C GLU A 106 -11.04 -20.85 11.91
N GLY A 107 -10.02 -21.63 11.59
CA GLY A 107 -10.12 -23.09 11.36
C GLY A 107 -10.88 -23.49 10.08
N ARG A 108 -11.09 -22.55 9.16
CA ARG A 108 -11.82 -22.77 7.90
C ARG A 108 -10.90 -23.21 6.73
N LEU A 109 -9.60 -23.17 6.94
CA LEU A 109 -8.59 -23.46 5.95
C LEU A 109 -7.32 -23.97 6.64
N ASP A 110 -6.67 -24.96 6.05
CA ASP A 110 -5.30 -25.36 6.41
C ASP A 110 -4.32 -24.79 5.38
N LEU A 111 -3.39 -23.95 5.84
CA LEU A 111 -2.36 -23.34 4.99
C LEU A 111 -1.45 -24.36 4.34
N LEU A 112 -1.29 -25.54 4.93
CA LEU A 112 -0.44 -26.63 4.46
C LEU A 112 -1.19 -27.66 3.61
N GLU A 113 -2.51 -27.50 3.46
CA GLU A 113 -3.28 -28.33 2.51
C GLU A 113 -2.72 -28.18 1.10
N VAL A 114 -2.42 -29.32 0.46
CA VAL A 114 -1.83 -29.38 -0.87
C VAL A 114 -2.91 -29.36 -1.94
N MET A 115 -2.73 -28.48 -2.92
CA MET A 115 -3.57 -28.42 -4.10
C MET A 115 -2.72 -28.55 -5.39
N ARG A 116 -3.39 -28.79 -6.51
CA ARG A 116 -2.76 -28.85 -7.84
C ARG A 116 -3.38 -27.77 -8.72
N PRO A 117 -2.60 -26.71 -9.09
CA PRO A 117 -3.08 -25.70 -10.01
C PRO A 117 -3.56 -26.32 -11.32
N PRO A 118 -4.76 -25.94 -11.81
CA PRO A 118 -5.29 -26.45 -13.07
C PRO A 118 -4.48 -25.96 -14.28
N LEU A 119 -4.72 -26.58 -15.44
CA LEU A 119 -4.21 -26.14 -16.73
C LEU A 119 -5.41 -25.80 -17.65
N PRO A 120 -5.31 -24.78 -18.55
CA PRO A 120 -4.20 -23.84 -18.70
C PRO A 120 -4.12 -22.86 -17.52
N ARG A 121 -2.95 -22.26 -17.31
CA ARG A 121 -2.71 -21.27 -16.27
C ARG A 121 -2.90 -19.84 -16.79
N VAL A 122 -3.26 -18.95 -15.87
CA VAL A 122 -3.42 -17.51 -16.18
C VAL A 122 -2.05 -16.90 -16.45
N SER A 123 -1.94 -16.19 -17.57
CA SER A 123 -0.74 -15.46 -17.99
C SER A 123 -0.65 -14.06 -17.39
N GLY A 124 0.38 -13.31 -17.80
CA GLY A 124 0.52 -11.89 -17.48
C GLY A 124 1.28 -11.59 -16.19
N GLY A 125 2.04 -12.57 -15.68
CA GLY A 125 2.95 -12.38 -14.55
C GLY A 125 3.00 -13.57 -13.59
N GLY A 126 4.16 -13.75 -12.99
CA GLY A 126 4.45 -14.85 -12.08
C GLY A 126 5.23 -15.99 -12.71
N VAL A 127 5.47 -17.04 -11.95
CA VAL A 127 6.28 -18.21 -12.36
C VAL A 127 5.44 -19.44 -12.71
N LEU A 128 4.20 -19.56 -12.23
CA LEU A 128 3.37 -20.73 -12.50
C LEU A 128 3.06 -20.88 -13.99
N GLN A 129 2.87 -19.79 -14.71
CA GLN A 129 2.63 -19.79 -16.16
C GLN A 129 3.79 -20.40 -16.96
N GLU A 130 5.02 -20.37 -16.43
CA GLU A 130 6.22 -20.89 -17.09
C GLU A 130 6.38 -22.42 -16.91
N LEU A 131 5.63 -23.02 -15.97
CA LEU A 131 5.73 -24.43 -15.67
C LEU A 131 4.81 -25.24 -16.57
N SER A 132 5.36 -26.13 -17.38
CA SER A 132 4.62 -26.96 -18.34
C SER A 132 3.89 -28.16 -17.71
N GLY A 133 4.36 -28.64 -16.56
CA GLY A 133 3.86 -29.85 -15.89
C GLY A 133 2.93 -29.57 -14.72
N GLN A 134 2.32 -30.61 -14.21
CA GLN A 134 1.57 -30.57 -12.96
C GLN A 134 2.53 -30.39 -11.79
N VAL A 135 2.17 -29.46 -10.90
CA VAL A 135 2.88 -29.19 -9.64
C VAL A 135 1.92 -29.39 -8.47
N SER A 136 2.44 -29.71 -7.31
CA SER A 136 1.67 -29.77 -6.06
C SER A 136 2.20 -28.69 -5.13
N LEU A 137 1.34 -27.81 -4.66
CA LEU A 137 1.68 -26.63 -3.86
C LEU A 137 0.70 -26.50 -2.70
N THR A 138 1.16 -26.00 -1.57
CA THR A 138 0.28 -25.63 -0.47
C THR A 138 -0.36 -24.26 -0.71
N TRP A 139 -1.44 -23.95 -0.01
CA TRP A 139 -2.02 -22.59 -0.03
C TRP A 139 -1.00 -21.55 0.42
N ARG A 140 -0.11 -21.91 1.35
CA ARG A 140 0.99 -21.07 1.79
C ARG A 140 2.02 -20.84 0.68
N ASP A 141 2.37 -21.84 -0.10
CA ASP A 141 3.31 -21.69 -1.23
C ASP A 141 2.73 -20.75 -2.28
N LEU A 142 1.44 -20.88 -2.58
CA LEU A 142 0.74 -19.96 -3.49
C LEU A 142 0.74 -18.52 -2.94
N ALA A 143 0.61 -18.33 -1.61
CA ALA A 143 0.71 -17.01 -1.00
C ALA A 143 2.12 -16.39 -1.16
N VAL A 144 3.18 -17.20 -1.01
CA VAL A 144 4.56 -16.77 -1.30
C VAL A 144 4.70 -16.37 -2.77
N MET A 145 4.19 -17.17 -3.70
CA MET A 145 4.25 -16.87 -5.13
C MET A 145 3.49 -15.58 -5.48
N MET A 146 2.32 -15.40 -4.90
CA MET A 146 1.52 -14.18 -5.04
C MET A 146 2.27 -12.94 -4.55
N MET A 147 2.92 -13.02 -3.41
CA MET A 147 3.62 -11.88 -2.83
C MET A 147 4.94 -11.59 -3.54
N LYS A 148 5.79 -12.60 -3.73
CA LYS A 148 7.16 -12.45 -4.25
C LYS A 148 7.19 -12.12 -5.75
N TRP A 149 6.52 -12.96 -6.55
CA TRP A 149 6.54 -12.83 -8.01
C TRP A 149 5.28 -12.22 -8.59
N SER A 150 4.39 -11.75 -7.71
CA SER A 150 3.09 -11.22 -8.14
C SER A 150 2.31 -12.19 -9.03
N ASP A 151 2.47 -13.50 -8.82
CA ASP A 151 1.90 -14.56 -9.65
C ASP A 151 0.38 -14.44 -9.75
N ASN A 152 -0.14 -14.32 -10.97
CA ASN A 152 -1.56 -14.10 -11.22
C ASN A 152 -2.38 -15.38 -11.06
N GLU A 153 -1.84 -16.54 -11.48
CA GLU A 153 -2.51 -17.82 -11.27
C GLU A 153 -2.64 -18.13 -9.78
N ALA A 154 -1.52 -18.03 -9.03
CA ALA A 154 -1.55 -18.19 -7.58
C ALA A 154 -2.55 -17.25 -6.90
N THR A 155 -2.60 -15.99 -7.35
CA THR A 155 -3.54 -15.00 -6.82
C THR A 155 -4.99 -15.41 -7.07
N ASN A 156 -5.34 -15.81 -8.30
CA ASN A 156 -6.70 -16.18 -8.65
C ASN A 156 -7.15 -17.46 -7.90
N LEU A 157 -6.25 -18.44 -7.75
CA LEU A 157 -6.52 -19.61 -6.92
C LEU A 157 -6.81 -19.24 -5.46
N LEU A 158 -6.03 -18.33 -4.90
CA LEU A 158 -6.26 -17.82 -3.55
C LEU A 158 -7.57 -17.04 -3.45
N ILE A 159 -7.89 -16.16 -4.42
CA ILE A 159 -9.17 -15.43 -4.46
C ILE A 159 -10.35 -16.40 -4.48
N ARG A 160 -10.29 -17.44 -5.32
CA ARG A 160 -11.36 -18.47 -5.40
C ARG A 160 -11.46 -19.26 -4.10
N ARG A 161 -10.33 -19.58 -3.44
CA ARG A 161 -10.28 -20.34 -2.19
C ARG A 161 -10.87 -19.56 -1.02
N VAL A 162 -10.51 -18.29 -0.86
CA VAL A 162 -10.97 -17.46 0.26
C VAL A 162 -12.33 -16.80 -0.02
N GLY A 163 -12.68 -16.58 -1.27
CA GLY A 163 -13.89 -15.89 -1.73
C GLY A 163 -13.73 -14.38 -1.79
N ARG A 164 -13.98 -13.79 -2.96
CA ARG A 164 -13.89 -12.33 -3.20
C ARG A 164 -14.77 -11.53 -2.23
N GLU A 165 -15.99 -11.96 -2.00
CA GLU A 165 -16.93 -11.33 -1.09
C GLU A 165 -16.47 -11.39 0.38
N GLN A 166 -15.75 -12.43 0.76
CA GLN A 166 -15.16 -12.54 2.11
C GLN A 166 -14.01 -11.55 2.28
N VAL A 167 -13.15 -11.41 1.26
CA VAL A 167 -12.11 -10.36 1.26
C VAL A 167 -12.74 -8.99 1.47
N ASN A 168 -13.78 -8.65 0.71
CA ASN A 168 -14.45 -7.36 0.84
C ASN A 168 -15.14 -7.16 2.18
N ARG A 169 -15.82 -8.18 2.73
CA ARG A 169 -16.40 -8.11 4.10
C ARG A 169 -15.31 -7.92 5.16
N ARG A 170 -14.16 -8.55 4.99
CA ARG A 170 -13.02 -8.34 5.90
C ARG A 170 -12.50 -6.90 5.83
N LEU A 171 -12.36 -6.34 4.62
CA LEU A 171 -11.98 -4.95 4.42
C LEU A 171 -12.98 -3.99 5.08
N ASP A 172 -14.30 -4.24 4.97
CA ASP A 172 -15.32 -3.46 5.68
C ASP A 172 -15.15 -3.53 7.20
N ALA A 173 -14.94 -4.73 7.75
CA ALA A 173 -14.72 -4.93 9.19
C ALA A 173 -13.45 -4.22 9.70
N LEU A 174 -12.47 -4.00 8.84
CA LEU A 174 -11.24 -3.25 9.13
C LEU A 174 -11.38 -1.74 8.87
N SER A 175 -12.58 -1.26 8.52
CA SER A 175 -12.83 0.14 8.14
C SER A 175 -12.02 0.59 6.92
N LEU A 176 -11.85 -0.30 5.93
CA LEU A 176 -11.20 -0.06 4.65
C LEU A 176 -12.25 -0.11 3.52
N ALA A 177 -13.27 0.75 3.64
CA ALA A 177 -14.48 0.69 2.83
C ALA A 177 -14.27 1.09 1.34
N HIS A 178 -13.20 1.77 1.01
CA HIS A 178 -12.84 2.15 -0.36
C HIS A 178 -11.88 1.16 -1.02
N THR A 179 -11.28 0.25 -0.24
CA THR A 179 -10.44 -0.82 -0.79
C THR A 179 -11.33 -1.98 -1.20
N ARG A 180 -11.33 -2.32 -2.50
CA ARG A 180 -12.24 -3.32 -3.07
C ARG A 180 -11.55 -4.25 -4.04
N LEU A 181 -11.74 -5.55 -3.82
CA LEU A 181 -11.43 -6.60 -4.77
C LEU A 181 -12.67 -6.86 -5.63
N ARG A 182 -12.69 -6.37 -6.87
CA ARG A 182 -13.85 -6.46 -7.78
C ARG A 182 -13.70 -7.54 -8.82
N ARG A 183 -12.47 -7.86 -9.23
CA ARG A 183 -12.19 -8.84 -10.30
C ARG A 183 -10.97 -9.69 -9.98
N GLU A 184 -10.87 -10.82 -10.62
CA GLU A 184 -9.65 -11.63 -10.66
C GLU A 184 -8.54 -10.93 -11.47
N MET A 185 -7.31 -11.41 -11.30
CA MET A 185 -6.18 -10.94 -12.11
C MET A 185 -6.40 -11.38 -13.57
N MET A 186 -6.07 -10.49 -14.51
CA MET A 186 -6.20 -10.68 -15.95
C MET A 186 -7.64 -10.84 -16.48
N ASP A 187 -8.66 -10.58 -15.67
CA ASP A 187 -10.05 -10.44 -16.17
C ASP A 187 -10.23 -9.09 -16.85
N LEU A 188 -9.82 -9.04 -18.12
CA LEU A 188 -9.87 -7.82 -18.94
C LEU A 188 -11.30 -7.41 -19.31
N GLU A 189 -12.24 -8.35 -19.31
CA GLU A 189 -13.64 -8.04 -19.59
C GLU A 189 -14.30 -7.31 -18.43
N ALA A 190 -14.06 -7.75 -17.20
CA ALA A 190 -14.49 -7.01 -16.01
C ALA A 190 -13.85 -5.60 -15.98
N ALA A 191 -12.56 -5.49 -16.30
CA ALA A 191 -11.90 -4.19 -16.40
C ALA A 191 -12.55 -3.25 -17.44
N ARG A 192 -12.93 -3.76 -18.62
CA ARG A 192 -13.65 -2.97 -19.65
C ARG A 192 -15.04 -2.50 -19.19
N ARG A 193 -15.68 -3.22 -18.26
CA ARG A 193 -16.92 -2.80 -17.61
C ARG A 193 -16.71 -1.81 -16.47
N GLY A 194 -15.46 -1.40 -16.18
CA GLY A 194 -15.11 -0.53 -15.06
C GLY A 194 -15.05 -1.22 -13.70
N GLU A 195 -15.07 -2.56 -13.67
CA GLU A 195 -14.94 -3.36 -12.44
C GLU A 195 -13.47 -3.47 -12.02
N GLU A 196 -12.84 -2.34 -11.69
CA GLU A 196 -11.42 -2.30 -11.37
C GLU A 196 -11.19 -2.50 -9.86
N ASN A 197 -10.13 -3.25 -9.49
CA ASN A 197 -9.66 -3.34 -8.12
C ASN A 197 -9.12 -1.96 -7.71
N GLY A 198 -9.64 -1.41 -6.64
CA GLY A 198 -9.36 -0.03 -6.25
C GLY A 198 -9.13 0.14 -4.75
N ALA A 199 -8.41 1.20 -4.38
CA ALA A 199 -8.22 1.63 -3.01
C ALA A 199 -7.90 3.13 -2.97
N THR A 200 -8.00 3.73 -1.78
CA THR A 200 -7.37 5.02 -1.51
C THR A 200 -5.95 4.80 -0.97
N PRO A 201 -5.02 5.75 -1.17
CA PRO A 201 -3.67 5.67 -0.58
C PRO A 201 -3.69 5.44 0.93
N ARG A 202 -4.57 6.15 1.65
CA ARG A 202 -4.73 5.99 3.10
C ARG A 202 -5.07 4.57 3.48
N GLU A 203 -6.08 3.98 2.85
CA GLU A 203 -6.52 2.64 3.19
C GLU A 203 -5.49 1.57 2.78
N LEU A 204 -4.81 1.78 1.65
CA LEU A 204 -3.78 0.86 1.19
C LEU A 204 -2.57 0.84 2.13
N ALA A 205 -2.12 2.01 2.65
CA ALA A 205 -1.06 2.09 3.65
C ALA A 205 -1.51 1.49 5.00
N ARG A 206 -2.75 1.74 5.44
CA ARG A 206 -3.30 1.12 6.65
C ARG A 206 -3.36 -0.40 6.55
N LEU A 207 -3.72 -0.93 5.38
CA LEU A 207 -3.68 -2.37 5.12
C LEU A 207 -2.28 -2.95 5.31
N ALA A 208 -1.21 -2.24 4.86
CA ALA A 208 0.16 -2.67 5.10
C ALA A 208 0.47 -2.78 6.60
N GLY A 209 0.03 -1.82 7.39
CA GLY A 209 0.17 -1.83 8.85
C GLY A 209 -0.60 -2.98 9.52
N ILE A 210 -1.82 -3.25 9.09
CA ILE A 210 -2.64 -4.37 9.58
C ILE A 210 -1.95 -5.71 9.31
N VAL A 211 -1.45 -5.91 8.10
CA VAL A 211 -0.69 -7.11 7.71
C VAL A 211 0.59 -7.24 8.54
N ALA A 212 1.33 -6.14 8.72
CA ALA A 212 2.58 -6.15 9.49
C ALA A 212 2.38 -6.53 10.96
N ARG A 213 1.30 -6.05 11.58
CA ARG A 213 0.96 -6.38 12.97
C ARG A 213 0.29 -7.74 13.13
N GLY A 214 -0.16 -8.37 12.03
CA GLY A 214 -0.94 -9.60 12.10
C GLY A 214 -2.19 -9.43 12.96
N GLU A 215 -2.93 -8.34 12.78
CA GLU A 215 -4.08 -8.00 13.61
C GLU A 215 -5.09 -9.15 13.67
N SER A 216 -5.59 -9.43 14.87
CA SER A 216 -6.55 -10.50 15.13
C SER A 216 -6.07 -11.93 14.74
N LEU A 217 -4.76 -12.17 14.71
CA LEU A 217 -4.15 -13.47 14.52
C LEU A 217 -3.42 -13.92 15.79
N SER A 218 -3.30 -15.23 15.97
CA SER A 218 -2.39 -15.80 16.96
C SER A 218 -0.94 -15.43 16.67
N PRO A 219 -0.04 -15.45 17.67
CA PRO A 219 1.38 -15.14 17.44
C PRO A 219 2.04 -15.99 16.36
N ALA A 220 1.62 -17.26 16.21
CA ALA A 220 2.13 -18.18 15.19
C ALA A 220 1.72 -17.73 13.78
N HIS A 221 0.44 -17.49 13.56
CA HIS A 221 -0.07 -17.01 12.26
C HIS A 221 0.42 -15.59 11.94
N ALA A 222 0.48 -14.69 12.92
CA ALA A 222 1.02 -13.35 12.71
C ALA A 222 2.49 -13.37 12.27
N LYS A 223 3.31 -14.22 12.90
CA LYS A 223 4.71 -14.40 12.53
C LYS A 223 4.87 -14.97 11.11
N ASP A 224 4.07 -15.96 10.75
CA ASP A 224 4.13 -16.57 9.42
C ASP A 224 3.57 -15.64 8.34
N LEU A 225 2.44 -14.94 8.61
CA LEU A 225 1.92 -13.90 7.74
C LEU A 225 2.99 -12.85 7.41
N LEU A 226 3.67 -12.34 8.43
CA LEU A 226 4.72 -11.35 8.25
C LEU A 226 5.91 -11.93 7.47
N ALA A 227 6.28 -13.18 7.70
CA ALA A 227 7.33 -13.85 6.93
C ALA A 227 6.97 -13.95 5.44
N VAL A 228 5.73 -14.31 5.10
CA VAL A 228 5.24 -14.35 3.72
C VAL A 228 5.12 -12.94 3.13
N ALA A 229 4.61 -11.96 3.90
CA ALA A 229 4.42 -10.60 3.42
C ALA A 229 5.74 -9.85 3.17
N THR A 230 6.82 -10.18 3.88
CA THR A 230 8.15 -9.57 3.73
C THR A 230 9.02 -10.25 2.66
N VAL A 231 8.49 -11.24 1.93
CA VAL A 231 9.15 -11.78 0.72
C VAL A 231 8.96 -10.78 -0.41
N VAL A 232 9.85 -9.80 -0.50
CA VAL A 232 9.72 -8.68 -1.44
C VAL A 232 10.39 -8.96 -2.79
N ASP A 233 9.90 -8.28 -3.81
CA ASP A 233 10.58 -8.12 -5.09
C ASP A 233 11.62 -7.00 -4.95
N GLU A 234 12.91 -7.35 -4.95
CA GLU A 234 14.01 -6.39 -4.83
C GLU A 234 14.06 -5.39 -6.01
N ALA A 235 13.42 -5.70 -7.13
CA ALA A 235 13.34 -4.82 -8.28
C ALA A 235 12.20 -3.80 -8.18
N SER A 236 11.30 -3.92 -7.18
CA SER A 236 10.17 -3.00 -7.05
C SER A 236 10.64 -1.55 -6.85
N PRO A 237 9.92 -0.57 -7.41
CA PRO A 237 10.29 0.84 -7.28
C PRO A 237 10.47 1.29 -5.83
N PHE A 238 9.56 0.93 -4.94
CA PHE A 238 9.65 1.33 -3.53
C PHE A 238 10.85 0.67 -2.85
N ARG A 239 11.10 -0.62 -3.11
CA ARG A 239 12.22 -1.35 -2.54
C ARG A 239 13.58 -0.77 -2.96
N ARG A 240 13.69 -0.30 -4.21
CA ARG A 240 14.91 0.38 -4.70
C ARG A 240 15.24 1.66 -3.92
N GLY A 241 14.25 2.30 -3.30
CA GLY A 241 14.46 3.48 -2.43
C GLY A 241 14.91 3.16 -1.01
N LEU A 242 14.97 1.87 -0.62
CA LEU A 242 15.35 1.43 0.72
C LEU A 242 16.74 0.79 0.74
N PRO A 243 17.50 0.88 1.87
CA PRO A 243 18.66 0.02 2.07
C PRO A 243 18.28 -1.47 2.03
N LYS A 244 19.22 -2.33 1.59
CA LYS A 244 18.95 -3.76 1.36
C LYS A 244 18.62 -4.53 2.63
N ASP A 245 19.17 -4.12 3.76
CA ASP A 245 19.02 -4.75 5.08
C ASP A 245 17.73 -4.32 5.82
N VAL A 246 17.04 -3.31 5.32
CA VAL A 246 15.79 -2.83 5.93
C VAL A 246 14.66 -3.81 5.64
N ARG A 247 14.04 -4.30 6.72
CA ARG A 247 12.87 -5.15 6.64
C ARG A 247 11.64 -4.34 6.23
N ALA A 248 10.93 -4.81 5.22
CA ALA A 248 9.74 -4.13 4.73
C ALA A 248 8.74 -5.12 4.15
N ILE A 249 7.47 -4.78 4.22
CA ILE A 249 6.45 -5.24 3.28
C ILE A 249 6.45 -4.25 2.14
N SER A 250 6.48 -4.72 0.91
CA SER A 250 6.38 -3.88 -0.27
C SER A 250 5.64 -4.67 -1.36
N LYS A 251 4.52 -4.13 -1.85
CA LYS A 251 3.76 -4.79 -2.91
C LYS A 251 3.46 -3.82 -4.05
N PRO A 252 4.19 -3.94 -5.16
CA PRO A 252 3.95 -3.14 -6.34
C PRO A 252 2.69 -3.57 -7.08
N GLY A 253 2.11 -2.63 -7.81
CA GLY A 253 1.02 -2.83 -8.75
C GLY A 253 1.27 -2.07 -10.04
N SER A 254 1.02 -2.72 -11.19
CA SER A 254 1.27 -2.17 -12.52
C SER A 254 0.10 -2.50 -13.44
N LEU A 255 -0.44 -1.45 -14.07
CA LEU A 255 -1.35 -1.52 -15.21
C LEU A 255 -0.89 -0.48 -16.23
N GLU A 256 -1.50 -0.49 -17.40
CA GLU A 256 -1.27 0.58 -18.40
C GLU A 256 -1.57 1.95 -17.77
N ALA A 257 -0.65 2.89 -17.90
CA ALA A 257 -0.72 4.24 -17.34
C ALA A 257 -0.88 4.32 -15.79
N VAL A 258 -0.63 3.23 -15.05
CA VAL A 258 -0.75 3.15 -13.58
C VAL A 258 0.46 2.47 -12.97
N ARG A 259 1.02 3.08 -11.94
CA ARG A 259 1.99 2.46 -11.02
C ARG A 259 1.56 2.78 -9.59
N CYS A 260 1.55 1.78 -8.76
CA CYS A 260 1.24 1.96 -7.34
C CYS A 260 2.07 1.00 -6.49
N GLU A 261 2.30 1.38 -5.26
CA GLU A 261 2.96 0.51 -4.30
C GLU A 261 2.53 0.85 -2.89
N MET A 262 2.23 -0.16 -2.10
CA MET A 262 2.03 -0.06 -0.66
C MET A 262 3.22 -0.62 0.08
N ALA A 263 3.53 -0.05 1.24
CA ALA A 263 4.63 -0.53 2.07
C ALA A 263 4.35 -0.37 3.58
N TRP A 264 4.93 -1.26 4.35
CA TRP A 264 5.29 -1.08 5.75
C TRP A 264 6.80 -1.22 5.86
N VAL A 265 7.45 -0.33 6.60
CA VAL A 265 8.91 -0.32 6.74
C VAL A 265 9.28 -0.33 8.22
N ASP A 266 10.13 -1.29 8.60
CA ASP A 266 10.59 -1.49 9.96
C ASP A 266 11.84 -0.66 10.26
N VAL A 267 11.64 0.65 10.46
CA VAL A 267 12.71 1.49 10.98
C VAL A 267 12.74 1.32 12.51
N PRO A 268 13.86 0.88 13.11
CA PRO A 268 13.94 0.65 14.56
C PRO A 268 13.48 1.88 15.37
N GLY A 269 12.47 1.68 16.23
CA GLY A 269 11.89 2.74 17.06
C GLY A 269 10.96 3.71 16.32
N ARG A 270 10.88 3.67 14.99
CA ARG A 270 10.02 4.56 14.20
C ARG A 270 9.50 3.92 12.90
N PRO A 271 8.80 2.78 12.99
CA PRO A 271 8.22 2.14 11.81
C PRO A 271 7.15 3.04 11.17
N TYR A 272 6.96 2.89 9.86
CA TYR A 272 5.97 3.66 9.12
C TYR A 272 5.24 2.82 8.08
N THR A 273 4.09 3.31 7.66
CA THR A 273 3.40 2.81 6.47
C THR A 273 3.37 3.88 5.39
N ALA A 274 3.36 3.45 4.14
CA ALA A 274 3.25 4.34 2.99
C ALA A 274 2.44 3.68 1.88
N ALA A 275 1.72 4.49 1.11
CA ALA A 275 1.20 4.12 -0.20
C ALA A 275 1.46 5.27 -1.17
N ILE A 276 2.00 4.94 -2.33
CA ILE A 276 2.27 5.86 -3.42
C ILE A 276 1.56 5.30 -4.64
N MET A 277 0.65 6.08 -5.19
CA MET A 277 -0.21 5.67 -6.31
C MET A 277 -0.14 6.71 -7.42
N THR A 278 -0.06 6.25 -8.65
CA THR A 278 -0.06 7.11 -9.83
C THR A 278 -1.07 6.62 -10.85
N ALA A 279 -1.66 7.54 -11.60
CA ALA A 279 -2.58 7.26 -12.69
C ALA A 279 -2.39 8.24 -13.83
N TYR A 280 -2.96 7.93 -15.01
CA TYR A 280 -2.85 8.76 -16.22
C TYR A 280 -1.41 9.04 -16.65
N LEU A 281 -0.48 8.12 -16.34
CA LEU A 281 0.92 8.28 -16.72
C LEU A 281 1.07 8.25 -18.24
N LYS A 282 1.78 9.24 -18.78
CA LYS A 282 2.19 9.20 -20.16
C LYS A 282 3.32 8.19 -20.41
N ARG A 283 4.21 8.05 -19.43
CA ARG A 283 5.29 7.06 -19.43
C ARG A 283 5.31 6.36 -18.06
N GLU A 284 5.17 5.08 -18.07
CA GLU A 284 5.11 4.25 -16.85
C GLU A 284 6.41 4.33 -16.02
N ALA A 285 7.56 4.49 -16.69
CA ALA A 285 8.84 4.67 -16.02
C ALA A 285 8.91 5.93 -15.14
N ASP A 286 8.13 6.98 -15.46
CA ASP A 286 8.08 8.19 -14.64
C ASP A 286 7.39 7.92 -13.32
N GLY A 287 6.33 7.09 -13.32
CA GLY A 287 5.67 6.64 -12.10
C GLY A 287 6.58 5.78 -11.23
N GLU A 288 7.35 4.87 -11.85
CA GLU A 288 8.35 4.06 -11.12
C GLU A 288 9.46 4.91 -10.50
N ALA A 289 9.94 5.91 -11.25
CA ALA A 289 10.94 6.85 -10.75
C ALA A 289 10.40 7.69 -9.58
N ALA A 290 9.16 8.18 -9.69
CA ALA A 290 8.49 8.92 -8.62
C ALA A 290 8.34 8.07 -7.34
N ILE A 291 7.92 6.81 -7.45
CA ILE A 291 7.80 5.89 -6.32
C ILE A 291 9.17 5.67 -5.65
N ALA A 292 10.21 5.39 -6.43
CA ALA A 292 11.56 5.16 -5.90
C ALA A 292 12.15 6.40 -5.22
N GLU A 293 11.98 7.59 -5.83
CA GLU A 293 12.42 8.86 -5.28
C GLU A 293 11.74 9.17 -3.94
N LEU A 294 10.41 9.01 -3.90
CA LEU A 294 9.63 9.27 -2.68
C LEU A 294 9.93 8.24 -1.60
N SER A 295 10.08 6.96 -1.95
CA SER A 295 10.50 5.92 -0.99
C SER A 295 11.82 6.28 -0.30
N ALA A 296 12.84 6.69 -1.08
CA ALA A 296 14.13 7.11 -0.53
C ALA A 296 14.02 8.34 0.38
N ALA A 297 13.21 9.33 -0.02
CA ALA A 297 13.00 10.55 0.76
C ALA A 297 12.26 10.27 2.08
N ILE A 298 11.22 9.42 2.04
CA ILE A 298 10.47 8.98 3.21
C ILE A 298 11.41 8.24 4.16
N TYR A 299 12.09 7.20 3.68
CA TYR A 299 13.03 6.42 4.49
C TYR A 299 14.09 7.30 5.15
N SER A 300 14.77 8.17 4.38
CA SER A 300 15.78 9.09 4.91
C SER A 300 15.24 10.00 6.01
N THR A 301 13.99 10.44 5.92
CA THR A 301 13.34 11.26 6.93
C THR A 301 13.10 10.45 8.21
N PHE A 302 12.52 9.26 8.09
CA PHE A 302 12.21 8.40 9.23
C PHE A 302 13.47 7.86 9.93
N ASP A 303 14.50 7.44 9.17
CA ASP A 303 15.79 7.01 9.70
C ASP A 303 16.47 8.13 10.50
N ARG A 304 16.47 9.36 9.99
CA ARG A 304 17.00 10.52 10.71
C ARG A 304 16.23 10.80 12.00
N LEU A 305 14.90 10.74 11.96
CA LEU A 305 14.06 10.94 13.13
C LEU A 305 14.26 9.82 14.17
N ALA A 306 14.40 8.58 13.75
CA ALA A 306 14.62 7.42 14.62
C ALA A 306 15.96 7.50 15.37
N ARG A 307 17.00 8.02 14.73
CA ARG A 307 18.35 8.11 15.30
C ARG A 307 18.66 9.45 15.98
N SER A 308 17.73 10.38 15.98
CA SER A 308 17.96 11.72 16.55
C SER A 308 17.41 11.85 17.95
N SER A 309 18.17 12.52 18.82
CA SER A 309 17.64 13.00 20.09
C SER A 309 16.58 14.11 19.87
N ASP A 310 15.84 14.46 20.92
CA ASP A 310 14.85 15.56 20.89
C ASP A 310 15.46 16.92 20.47
N LEU A 311 16.76 17.08 20.69
CA LEU A 311 17.52 18.25 20.26
C LEU A 311 17.98 18.19 18.80
N GLY A 312 17.75 17.04 18.11
CA GLY A 312 18.12 16.81 16.71
C GLY A 312 19.57 16.34 16.50
N ARG A 313 20.28 15.95 17.56
CA ARG A 313 21.60 15.32 17.43
C ARG A 313 21.41 13.85 17.05
N VAL A 314 22.05 13.40 15.97
CA VAL A 314 22.17 11.98 15.65
C VAL A 314 23.17 11.34 16.62
N ILE A 315 22.75 10.26 17.27
CA ILE A 315 23.60 9.46 18.16
C ILE A 315 23.95 8.19 17.37
N SER A 316 25.22 8.00 17.05
CA SER A 316 25.66 6.78 16.36
C SER A 316 25.70 5.60 17.35
N GLU A 317 25.51 4.37 16.84
CA GLU A 317 25.65 3.15 17.68
C GLU A 317 27.01 3.06 18.35
N LYS A 318 28.06 3.64 17.74
CA LYS A 318 29.40 3.74 18.31
C LYS A 318 29.46 4.62 19.58
N ASP A 319 28.51 5.57 19.72
CA ASP A 319 28.46 6.47 20.88
C ASP A 319 27.61 5.90 22.02
N THR A 320 26.91 4.78 21.83
CA THR A 320 26.06 4.15 22.86
C THR A 320 26.80 3.13 23.75
N GLY A 321 28.07 2.85 23.46
CA GLY A 321 28.91 2.02 24.31
C GLY A 321 28.42 0.57 24.52
N LYS A 322 27.65 0.04 23.56
CA LYS A 322 27.22 -1.36 23.55
C LYS A 322 27.98 -2.17 22.50
#